data_9e08cab25bd2ee67c27426981ba85d59
#
_entry.id   9e08cab25bd2ee67c27426981ba85d59
#
_cell.length_a   1.000
_cell.length_b   1.000
_cell.length_c   1.000
_cell.angle_alpha   90.00
_cell.angle_beta   90.00
_cell.angle_gamma   90.00
#
_symmetry.space_group_name_H-M   'P 1'
#
loop_
_entity.id
_entity.type
_entity.pdbx_description
1 polymer ?
#
loop_
_entity_poly.entity_id
_entity_poly.type
_entity_poly.pdbx_seq_one_letter_code
_entity_poly.pdbx_strand_id
1 'polypeptide(L)'
;TAIRATTGNAVERRLGGIEALLRPEVDDQPVPETQGQTEDEADSGPTLVDAVRQAGSEYGDALLVLESAETTAAESPYADVDRVGVVLQAMAYVARRRQEGGLDGGLRAAFQELGIDYRSGVAKTTPEKLRRQYRFTGPDGREYDCPEHIALGATYDPKHCLRIYFTSRALSEPRFVIGHVGRHLTVITST
;
A
#
# COMPACT_ATOMS: atom_id res chain seq x y z
N THR A 1 38.08 -10.31 0.05
CA THR A 1 37.20 -10.24 1.23
C THR A 1 36.93 -8.78 1.59
N ALA A 2 36.18 -8.02 0.82
CA ALA A 2 35.72 -6.67 1.23
C ALA A 2 34.69 -6.11 0.25
N ILE A 3 33.49 -6.70 0.12
CA ILE A 3 32.36 -6.10 -0.61
C ILE A 3 31.01 -6.43 0.11
N ARG A 4 30.91 -6.18 1.39
CA ARG A 4 29.64 -6.37 2.12
C ARG A 4 29.21 -5.21 3.04
N ALA A 5 29.91 -4.09 3.05
CA ALA A 5 29.64 -3.03 4.03
C ALA A 5 28.91 -1.78 3.48
N THR A 6 28.66 -1.68 2.17
CA THR A 6 28.14 -0.41 1.61
C THR A 6 26.63 -0.40 1.37
N THR A 7 25.97 -1.55 1.35
CA THR A 7 24.53 -1.63 1.05
C THR A 7 23.64 -1.37 2.29
N GLY A 8 24.09 -1.73 3.49
CA GLY A 8 23.34 -1.53 4.73
C GLY A 8 23.09 -0.06 5.08
N ASN A 9 24.09 0.78 4.88
CA ASN A 9 24.04 2.20 5.28
C ASN A 9 23.13 3.10 4.40
N ALA A 10 22.83 2.68 3.17
CA ALA A 10 21.91 3.42 2.29
C ALA A 10 20.45 3.07 2.59
N VAL A 11 20.18 1.81 2.97
CA VAL A 11 18.85 1.34 3.35
C VAL A 11 18.45 1.90 4.70
N GLU A 12 19.34 1.92 5.69
CA GLU A 12 19.06 2.48 7.01
C GLU A 12 18.80 4.01 6.96
N ARG A 13 19.53 4.76 6.13
CA ARG A 13 19.27 6.21 5.93
C ARG A 13 17.91 6.48 5.25
N ARG A 14 17.46 5.61 4.34
CA ARG A 14 16.14 5.72 3.71
C ARG A 14 15.01 5.35 4.68
N LEU A 15 15.22 4.39 5.58
CA LEU A 15 14.24 3.99 6.60
C LEU A 15 14.02 5.06 7.67
N GLY A 16 15.05 5.79 8.08
CA GLY A 16 14.91 6.94 8.98
C GLY A 16 14.02 8.05 8.40
N GLY A 17 13.99 8.19 7.06
CA GLY A 17 13.07 9.09 6.36
C GLY A 17 11.62 8.59 6.36
N ILE A 18 11.40 7.29 6.27
CA ILE A 18 10.05 6.68 6.29
C ILE A 18 9.40 6.84 7.67
N GLU A 19 10.14 6.62 8.77
CA GLU A 19 9.63 6.79 10.13
C GLU A 19 9.20 8.24 10.42
N ALA A 20 9.90 9.23 9.88
CA ALA A 20 9.55 10.64 10.03
C ALA A 20 8.26 11.02 9.29
N LEU A 21 8.02 10.43 8.11
CA LEU A 21 6.84 10.70 7.27
C LEU A 21 5.57 9.96 7.75
N LEU A 22 5.71 8.91 8.55
CA LEU A 22 4.58 8.12 9.06
C LEU A 22 4.04 8.59 10.42
N ARG A 23 4.67 9.59 11.05
CA ARG A 23 4.14 10.17 12.29
C ARG A 23 2.86 10.95 11.99
N PRO A 24 1.76 10.73 12.75
CA PRO A 24 0.56 11.56 12.61
C PRO A 24 0.89 12.98 13.07
N GLU A 25 0.94 13.93 12.14
CA GLU A 25 0.89 15.34 12.50
C GLU A 25 -0.54 15.67 12.96
N VAL A 26 -0.67 15.94 14.25
CA VAL A 26 -1.83 16.59 14.84
C VAL A 26 -1.50 18.08 14.79
N ASP A 27 -1.87 18.76 13.71
CA ASP A 27 -1.83 20.21 13.67
C ASP A 27 -3.20 20.75 13.25
N ASP A 28 -3.89 21.29 14.25
CA ASP A 28 -5.18 21.95 14.16
C ASP A 28 -4.91 23.44 13.88
N GLN A 29 -4.69 23.80 12.61
CA GLN A 29 -4.60 25.19 12.18
C GLN A 29 -5.68 25.51 11.14
N PRO A 30 -6.46 26.59 11.32
CA PRO A 30 -7.48 26.96 10.36
C PRO A 30 -6.86 27.54 9.08
N VAL A 31 -7.28 27.00 7.94
CA VAL A 31 -6.85 27.40 6.59
C VAL A 31 -7.55 28.72 6.22
N PRO A 32 -6.83 29.77 5.77
CA PRO A 32 -7.46 30.98 5.24
C PRO A 32 -8.10 30.71 3.87
N GLU A 33 -9.36 31.08 3.72
CA GLU A 33 -10.08 31.08 2.45
C GLU A 33 -9.42 32.06 1.48
N THR A 34 -8.86 31.55 0.38
CA THR A 34 -8.44 32.36 -0.76
C THR A 34 -9.35 32.07 -1.93
N GLN A 35 -10.15 33.07 -2.30
CA GLN A 35 -11.02 33.09 -3.46
C GLN A 35 -10.21 33.22 -4.75
N GLY A 36 -10.56 32.37 -5.72
CA GLY A 36 -10.53 32.65 -7.16
C GLY A 36 -9.18 32.80 -7.83
N GLN A 37 -8.82 31.78 -8.63
CA GLN A 37 -8.13 32.06 -9.90
C GLN A 37 -8.27 30.88 -10.87
N THR A 38 -8.82 31.18 -12.03
CA THR A 38 -8.62 30.66 -13.41
C THR A 38 -8.01 29.28 -13.60
N GLU A 39 -8.79 28.47 -14.36
CA GLU A 39 -8.37 27.24 -15.02
C GLU A 39 -7.18 27.52 -15.96
N ASP A 40 -5.95 27.33 -15.49
CA ASP A 40 -4.76 27.17 -16.32
C ASP A 40 -4.32 25.70 -16.16
N GLU A 41 -3.80 25.11 -17.24
CA GLU A 41 -3.28 23.74 -17.32
C GLU A 41 -2.36 23.46 -16.12
N ALA A 42 -2.94 22.96 -15.04
CA ALA A 42 -2.22 22.63 -13.84
C ALA A 42 -1.27 21.49 -14.20
N ASP A 43 0.01 21.71 -14.00
CA ASP A 43 1.04 20.69 -13.79
C ASP A 43 0.49 19.74 -12.71
N SER A 44 -0.26 18.76 -13.17
CA SER A 44 -0.91 17.78 -12.30
C SER A 44 0.20 16.92 -11.76
N GLY A 45 0.60 17.15 -10.52
CA GLY A 45 1.56 16.33 -9.80
C GLY A 45 1.26 14.83 -9.94
N PRO A 46 2.14 13.94 -9.50
CA PRO A 46 2.01 12.49 -9.69
C PRO A 46 0.64 12.02 -9.18
N THR A 47 -0.06 11.25 -10.00
CA THR A 47 -1.34 10.65 -9.62
C THR A 47 -1.16 9.39 -8.79
N LEU A 48 -2.22 8.93 -8.13
CA LEU A 48 -2.17 7.70 -7.34
C LEU A 48 -1.80 6.48 -8.22
N VAL A 49 -2.29 6.42 -9.45
CA VAL A 49 -1.94 5.34 -10.38
C VAL A 49 -0.47 5.42 -10.80
N ASP A 50 0.11 6.61 -10.93
CA ASP A 50 1.53 6.77 -11.23
C ASP A 50 2.40 6.26 -10.08
N ALA A 51 2.04 6.57 -8.83
CA ALA A 51 2.74 6.05 -7.66
C ALA A 51 2.68 4.52 -7.58
N VAL A 52 1.54 3.92 -7.92
CA VAL A 52 1.36 2.45 -7.93
C VAL A 52 2.18 1.80 -9.05
N ARG A 53 2.19 2.37 -10.27
CA ARG A 53 3.00 1.90 -11.40
C ARG A 53 4.49 2.04 -11.12
N GLN A 54 4.88 3.18 -10.58
CA GLN A 54 6.28 3.41 -10.21
C GLN A 54 6.75 2.38 -9.20
N ALA A 55 5.95 2.08 -8.16
CA ALA A 55 6.30 1.05 -7.19
C ALA A 55 6.40 -0.35 -7.80
N GLY A 56 5.52 -0.71 -8.73
CA GLY A 56 5.60 -1.97 -9.49
C GLY A 56 6.87 -2.08 -10.33
N SER A 57 7.32 -0.97 -10.93
CA SER A 57 8.56 -0.91 -11.70
C SER A 57 9.81 -0.89 -10.81
N GLU A 58 9.83 -0.06 -9.78
CA GLU A 58 11.02 0.15 -8.91
C GLU A 58 11.25 -1.04 -7.97
N TYR A 59 10.17 -1.66 -7.48
CA TYR A 59 10.22 -2.74 -6.49
C TYR A 59 9.73 -4.08 -7.06
N GLY A 60 9.86 -4.30 -8.36
CA GLY A 60 9.37 -5.51 -9.04
C GLY A 60 9.99 -6.83 -8.57
N ASP A 61 11.09 -6.79 -7.84
CA ASP A 61 11.70 -7.92 -7.13
C ASP A 61 10.93 -8.31 -5.85
N ALA A 62 10.19 -7.37 -5.26
CA ALA A 62 9.48 -7.51 -3.98
C ALA A 62 7.96 -7.41 -4.10
N LEU A 63 7.47 -6.64 -5.07
CA LEU A 63 6.05 -6.39 -5.31
C LEU A 63 5.63 -6.85 -6.72
N LEU A 64 4.51 -7.54 -6.80
CA LEU A 64 3.78 -7.79 -8.05
C LEU A 64 2.50 -6.95 -8.02
N VAL A 65 2.50 -5.85 -8.75
CA VAL A 65 1.30 -5.00 -8.90
C VAL A 65 0.45 -5.55 -10.03
N LEU A 66 -0.81 -5.87 -9.75
CA LEU A 66 -1.75 -6.36 -10.75
C LEU A 66 -2.44 -5.18 -11.47
N GLU A 67 -2.89 -5.39 -12.70
CA GLU A 67 -3.65 -4.41 -13.50
C GLU A 67 -4.89 -3.90 -12.75
N SER A 68 -5.55 -4.76 -11.99
CA SER A 68 -6.68 -4.39 -11.13
C SER A 68 -6.32 -3.35 -10.07
N ALA A 69 -5.10 -3.40 -9.52
CA ALA A 69 -4.61 -2.42 -8.56
C ALA A 69 -4.36 -1.05 -9.22
N GLU A 70 -3.84 -1.03 -10.44
CA GLU A 70 -3.68 0.20 -11.22
C GLU A 70 -5.03 0.81 -11.58
N THR A 71 -5.98 -0.02 -12.05
CA THR A 71 -7.33 0.42 -12.40
C THR A 71 -8.04 1.05 -11.20
N THR A 72 -7.99 0.40 -10.04
CA THR A 72 -8.65 0.92 -8.84
C THR A 72 -7.94 2.13 -8.24
N ALA A 73 -6.63 2.26 -8.43
CA ALA A 73 -5.87 3.46 -8.08
C ALA A 73 -6.27 4.65 -8.96
N ALA A 74 -6.46 4.45 -10.27
CA ALA A 74 -6.91 5.49 -11.19
C ALA A 74 -8.32 6.03 -10.86
N GLU A 75 -9.18 5.18 -10.28
CA GLU A 75 -10.55 5.53 -9.87
C GLU A 75 -10.63 6.12 -8.45
N SER A 76 -9.55 6.09 -7.70
CA SER A 76 -9.53 6.48 -6.30
C SER A 76 -9.35 7.99 -6.15
N PRO A 77 -10.20 8.68 -5.38
CA PRO A 77 -10.06 10.11 -5.10
C PRO A 77 -9.10 10.42 -3.96
N TYR A 78 -8.30 9.45 -3.51
CA TYR A 78 -7.39 9.62 -2.38
C TYR A 78 -6.33 10.70 -2.67
N ALA A 79 -6.22 11.67 -1.75
CA ALA A 79 -5.47 12.89 -2.01
C ALA A 79 -3.97 12.81 -1.66
N ASP A 80 -3.58 11.99 -0.67
CA ASP A 80 -2.20 11.91 -0.18
C ASP A 80 -1.41 10.83 -0.94
N VAL A 81 -1.02 11.17 -2.18
CA VAL A 81 -0.29 10.26 -3.08
C VAL A 81 1.09 9.92 -2.54
N ASP A 82 1.79 10.88 -1.96
CA ASP A 82 3.14 10.70 -1.42
C ASP A 82 3.15 9.65 -0.31
N ARG A 83 2.15 9.69 0.56
CA ARG A 83 1.99 8.69 1.62
C ARG A 83 1.81 7.27 1.07
N VAL A 84 1.11 7.13 -0.05
CA VAL A 84 0.97 5.82 -0.70
C VAL A 84 2.31 5.34 -1.23
N GLY A 85 3.10 6.21 -1.87
CA GLY A 85 4.46 5.90 -2.31
C GLY A 85 5.35 5.39 -1.17
N VAL A 86 5.33 6.10 -0.02
CA VAL A 86 6.07 5.69 1.20
C VAL A 86 5.61 4.32 1.71
N VAL A 87 4.31 4.07 1.72
CA VAL A 87 3.77 2.78 2.18
C VAL A 87 4.13 1.64 1.24
N LEU A 88 4.07 1.85 -0.08
CA LEU A 88 4.49 0.85 -1.07
C LEU A 88 5.99 0.53 -0.96
N GLN A 89 6.84 1.54 -0.72
CA GLN A 89 8.26 1.34 -0.42
C GLN A 89 8.47 0.50 0.85
N ALA A 90 7.72 0.79 1.92
CA ALA A 90 7.77 0.02 3.16
C ALA A 90 7.29 -1.43 2.96
N MET A 91 6.24 -1.65 2.15
CA MET A 91 5.79 -2.99 1.78
C MET A 91 6.89 -3.76 1.05
N ALA A 92 7.59 -3.12 0.11
CA ALA A 92 8.71 -3.75 -0.61
C ALA A 92 9.85 -4.13 0.34
N TYR A 93 10.18 -3.26 1.30
CA TYR A 93 11.17 -3.57 2.33
C TYR A 93 10.79 -4.79 3.17
N VAL A 94 9.55 -4.86 3.65
CA VAL A 94 9.04 -6.00 4.43
C VAL A 94 9.02 -7.28 3.59
N ALA A 95 8.65 -7.18 2.30
CA ALA A 95 8.67 -8.33 1.39
C ALA A 95 10.08 -8.89 1.19
N ARG A 96 11.08 -8.04 0.99
CA ARG A 96 12.50 -8.46 0.88
C ARG A 96 12.99 -9.12 2.16
N ARG A 97 12.74 -8.51 3.33
CA ARG A 97 13.08 -9.13 4.61
C ARG A 97 12.45 -10.52 4.79
N ARG A 98 11.19 -10.66 4.36
CA ARG A 98 10.50 -11.95 4.40
C ARG A 98 11.15 -12.99 3.48
N GLN A 99 11.54 -12.59 2.25
CA GLN A 99 12.25 -13.47 1.30
C GLN A 99 13.59 -13.94 1.84
N GLU A 100 14.28 -13.09 2.61
CA GLU A 100 15.56 -13.39 3.28
C GLU A 100 15.38 -14.21 4.57
N GLY A 101 14.15 -14.52 4.98
CA GLY A 101 13.84 -15.25 6.21
C GLY A 101 13.96 -14.42 7.50
N GLY A 102 14.04 -13.09 7.40
CA GLY A 102 14.35 -12.15 8.50
C GLY A 102 13.13 -11.47 9.15
N LEU A 103 11.94 -12.08 9.19
CA LEU A 103 10.78 -11.52 9.89
C LEU A 103 10.57 -12.18 11.25
N ASP A 104 11.27 -11.69 12.26
CA ASP A 104 10.99 -12.03 13.66
C ASP A 104 9.61 -11.44 14.05
N GLY A 105 8.72 -12.27 14.62
CA GLY A 105 7.34 -11.83 14.97
C GLY A 105 6.36 -11.75 13.79
N GLY A 106 6.79 -12.03 12.57
CA GLY A 106 5.94 -12.08 11.37
C GLY A 106 5.54 -10.71 10.81
N LEU A 107 4.66 -10.71 9.81
CA LEU A 107 4.26 -9.50 9.07
C LEU A 107 3.66 -8.41 9.96
N ARG A 108 2.83 -8.80 10.94
CA ARG A 108 2.18 -7.82 11.83
C ARG A 108 3.22 -7.01 12.62
N ALA A 109 4.21 -7.67 13.19
CA ALA A 109 5.28 -7.01 13.94
C ALA A 109 6.10 -6.11 13.00
N ALA A 110 6.48 -6.62 11.82
CA ALA A 110 7.28 -5.87 10.85
C ALA A 110 6.58 -4.58 10.37
N PHE A 111 5.28 -4.63 10.09
CA PHE A 111 4.51 -3.43 9.71
C PHE A 111 4.27 -2.49 10.90
N GLN A 112 4.07 -3.04 12.10
CA GLN A 112 3.89 -2.23 13.32
C GLN A 112 5.17 -1.46 13.68
N GLU A 113 6.36 -2.05 13.50
CA GLU A 113 7.64 -1.37 13.65
C GLU A 113 7.77 -0.15 12.75
N LEU A 114 7.13 -0.18 11.57
CA LEU A 114 7.10 0.92 10.60
C LEU A 114 5.90 1.87 10.81
N GLY A 115 5.09 1.69 11.85
CA GLY A 115 3.89 2.51 12.11
C GLY A 115 2.76 2.28 11.11
N ILE A 116 2.73 1.14 10.41
CA ILE A 116 1.75 0.83 9.37
C ILE A 116 0.62 -0.04 9.94
N ASP A 117 -0.64 0.38 9.73
CA ASP A 117 -1.83 -0.40 10.14
C ASP A 117 -2.08 -1.57 9.17
N TYR A 118 -1.52 -2.71 9.52
CA TYR A 118 -1.67 -3.97 8.78
C TYR A 118 -2.77 -4.84 9.37
N ARG A 119 -3.60 -5.38 8.49
CA ARG A 119 -4.67 -6.34 8.78
C ARG A 119 -4.42 -7.65 8.05
N SER A 120 -4.40 -8.78 8.79
CA SER A 120 -3.99 -10.10 8.28
C SER A 120 -5.03 -10.81 7.42
N GLY A 121 -6.17 -10.21 7.17
CA GLY A 121 -7.21 -10.80 6.35
C GLY A 121 -8.61 -10.34 6.72
N VAL A 122 -9.60 -10.91 6.04
CA VAL A 122 -11.02 -10.71 6.31
C VAL A 122 -11.52 -11.71 7.34
N ALA A 123 -12.63 -11.39 8.02
CA ALA A 123 -13.21 -12.26 9.02
C ALA A 123 -13.55 -13.66 8.44
N LYS A 124 -13.31 -14.71 9.22
CA LYS A 124 -13.63 -16.10 8.81
C LYS A 124 -15.12 -16.28 8.49
N THR A 125 -15.99 -15.47 9.08
CA THR A 125 -17.43 -15.44 8.89
C THR A 125 -17.87 -14.71 7.62
N THR A 126 -16.93 -14.12 6.85
CA THR A 126 -17.24 -13.43 5.60
C THR A 126 -17.84 -14.42 4.58
N PRO A 127 -19.08 -14.17 4.09
CA PRO A 127 -19.72 -15.04 3.10
C PRO A 127 -18.88 -15.21 1.84
N GLU A 128 -18.91 -16.38 1.20
CA GLU A 128 -18.13 -16.68 -0.01
C GLU A 128 -18.38 -15.67 -1.15
N LYS A 129 -19.62 -15.22 -1.31
CA LYS A 129 -19.96 -14.18 -2.29
C LYS A 129 -19.13 -12.91 -2.12
N LEU A 130 -18.82 -12.53 -0.89
CA LEU A 130 -18.01 -11.35 -0.57
C LEU A 130 -16.51 -11.63 -0.66
N ARG A 131 -16.10 -12.88 -0.44
CA ARG A 131 -14.70 -13.26 -0.58
C ARG A 131 -14.21 -13.13 -2.01
N ARG A 132 -15.09 -13.31 -3.00
CA ARG A 132 -14.74 -13.17 -4.43
C ARG A 132 -14.21 -11.78 -4.79
N GLN A 133 -14.60 -10.72 -4.09
CA GLN A 133 -14.10 -9.37 -4.32
C GLN A 133 -12.61 -9.20 -3.98
N TYR A 134 -12.00 -10.16 -3.24
CA TYR A 134 -10.58 -10.16 -2.90
C TYR A 134 -9.75 -11.03 -3.87
N ARG A 135 -10.38 -11.61 -4.91
CA ARG A 135 -9.69 -12.40 -5.94
C ARG A 135 -9.43 -11.57 -7.17
N PHE A 136 -8.18 -11.57 -7.58
CA PHE A 136 -7.70 -10.77 -8.70
C PHE A 136 -6.90 -11.65 -9.64
N THR A 137 -7.07 -11.45 -10.95
CA THR A 137 -6.36 -12.21 -11.97
C THR A 137 -5.01 -11.55 -12.26
N GLY A 138 -3.94 -12.31 -12.23
CA GLY A 138 -2.61 -11.86 -12.60
C GLY A 138 -2.34 -11.95 -14.10
N PRO A 139 -1.19 -11.44 -14.55
CA PRO A 139 -0.80 -11.43 -15.97
C PRO A 139 -0.59 -12.83 -16.55
N ASP A 140 -0.38 -13.82 -15.71
CA ASP A 140 -0.25 -15.25 -16.06
C ASP A 140 -1.60 -16.00 -16.09
N GLY A 141 -2.72 -15.29 -15.89
CA GLY A 141 -4.07 -15.84 -15.80
C GLY A 141 -4.40 -16.54 -14.48
N ARG A 142 -3.50 -16.51 -13.50
CA ARG A 142 -3.77 -17.06 -12.16
C ARG A 142 -4.62 -16.12 -11.32
N GLU A 143 -5.45 -16.72 -10.47
CA GLU A 143 -6.19 -15.97 -9.45
C GLU A 143 -5.35 -15.86 -8.16
N TYR A 144 -5.30 -14.65 -7.61
CA TYR A 144 -4.67 -14.32 -6.34
C TYR A 144 -5.73 -13.88 -5.34
N ASP A 145 -5.80 -14.56 -4.20
CA ASP A 145 -6.66 -14.17 -3.08
C ASP A 145 -5.90 -13.18 -2.20
N CYS A 146 -6.31 -11.90 -2.20
CA CYS A 146 -5.66 -10.78 -1.54
C CYS A 146 -6.48 -10.25 -0.35
N PRO A 147 -6.67 -11.01 0.73
CA PRO A 147 -7.47 -10.60 1.89
C PRO A 147 -6.70 -9.71 2.86
N GLU A 148 -5.37 -9.75 2.80
CA GLU A 148 -4.50 -8.91 3.65
C GLU A 148 -4.58 -7.46 3.17
N HIS A 149 -4.54 -6.49 4.09
CA HIS A 149 -4.54 -5.10 3.64
C HIS A 149 -3.81 -4.15 4.60
N ILE A 150 -3.29 -3.08 4.02
CA ILE A 150 -2.84 -1.89 4.74
C ILE A 150 -3.97 -0.87 4.75
N ALA A 151 -4.17 -0.24 5.92
CA ALA A 151 -5.16 0.82 6.10
C ALA A 151 -4.46 2.18 6.17
N LEU A 152 -4.85 3.09 5.29
CA LEU A 152 -4.48 4.50 5.32
C LEU A 152 -5.72 5.32 5.65
N GLY A 153 -5.65 6.09 6.74
CA GLY A 153 -6.78 6.84 7.26
C GLY A 153 -7.85 5.99 7.94
N ALA A 154 -8.60 6.62 8.85
CA ALA A 154 -9.64 6.00 9.68
C ALA A 154 -11.05 6.54 9.40
N THR A 155 -11.19 7.48 8.47
CA THR A 155 -12.47 8.13 8.12
C THR A 155 -13.23 7.32 7.07
N TYR A 156 -14.52 7.64 6.88
CA TYR A 156 -15.30 7.13 5.76
C TYR A 156 -15.15 7.98 4.49
N ASP A 157 -14.46 9.12 4.56
CA ASP A 157 -14.19 9.97 3.40
C ASP A 157 -13.18 9.31 2.48
N PRO A 158 -13.54 9.00 1.23
CA PRO A 158 -12.66 8.32 0.28
C PRO A 158 -11.45 9.18 -0.14
N LYS A 159 -11.46 10.49 0.09
CA LYS A 159 -10.31 11.37 -0.13
C LYS A 159 -9.22 11.19 0.94
N HIS A 160 -9.62 10.71 2.12
CA HIS A 160 -8.74 10.55 3.29
C HIS A 160 -8.67 9.11 3.80
N CYS A 161 -9.27 8.16 3.08
CA CYS A 161 -9.29 6.76 3.45
C CYS A 161 -8.98 5.87 2.25
N LEU A 162 -7.93 5.08 2.35
CA LEU A 162 -7.50 4.15 1.30
C LEU A 162 -7.13 2.80 1.91
N ARG A 163 -7.28 1.75 1.11
CA ARG A 163 -6.85 0.39 1.43
C ARG A 163 -6.00 -0.16 0.30
N ILE A 164 -4.89 -0.80 0.66
CA ILE A 164 -4.05 -1.57 -0.25
C ILE A 164 -4.27 -3.03 0.08
N TYR A 165 -5.02 -3.76 -0.76
CA TYR A 165 -5.26 -5.19 -0.59
C TYR A 165 -4.19 -5.99 -1.32
N PHE A 166 -3.63 -6.98 -0.63
CA PHE A 166 -2.55 -7.79 -1.14
C PHE A 166 -2.57 -9.20 -0.56
N THR A 167 -1.72 -10.07 -1.09
CA THR A 167 -1.36 -11.34 -0.46
C THR A 167 0.13 -11.50 -0.36
N SER A 168 0.56 -11.99 0.79
CA SER A 168 1.94 -12.40 1.06
C SER A 168 2.13 -13.91 0.93
N ARG A 169 1.08 -14.66 0.60
CA ARG A 169 1.00 -16.13 0.74
C ARG A 169 0.77 -16.86 -0.57
N ALA A 170 0.97 -16.22 -1.70
CA ALA A 170 0.83 -16.90 -2.98
C ALA A 170 1.90 -18.01 -3.10
N LEU A 171 1.46 -19.27 -3.26
CA LEU A 171 2.33 -20.47 -3.18
C LEU A 171 3.47 -20.48 -4.21
N SER A 172 3.29 -19.82 -5.34
CA SER A 172 4.26 -19.78 -6.45
C SER A 172 4.87 -18.39 -6.67
N GLU A 173 4.61 -17.43 -5.80
CA GLU A 173 5.04 -16.05 -5.95
C GLU A 173 5.66 -15.56 -4.63
N PRO A 174 6.97 -15.32 -4.57
CA PRO A 174 7.64 -14.88 -3.34
C PRO A 174 7.37 -13.41 -3.01
N ARG A 175 6.94 -12.62 -4.01
CA ARG A 175 6.63 -11.20 -3.85
C ARG A 175 5.29 -11.00 -3.14
N PHE A 176 5.05 -9.82 -2.62
CA PHE A 176 3.70 -9.42 -2.26
C PHE A 176 2.92 -9.11 -3.53
N VAL A 177 1.77 -9.73 -3.70
CA VAL A 177 0.88 -9.50 -4.85
C VAL A 177 -0.18 -8.48 -4.46
N ILE A 178 -0.17 -7.30 -5.10
CA ILE A 178 -1.10 -6.20 -4.82
C ILE A 178 -2.25 -6.27 -5.83
N GLY A 179 -3.46 -6.55 -5.33
CA GLY A 179 -4.66 -6.73 -6.16
C GLY A 179 -5.55 -5.50 -6.24
N HIS A 180 -5.50 -4.60 -5.23
CA HIS A 180 -6.39 -3.44 -5.19
C HIS A 180 -5.73 -2.30 -4.40
N VAL A 181 -5.85 -1.07 -4.92
CA VAL A 181 -5.46 0.17 -4.25
C VAL A 181 -6.61 1.16 -4.38
N GLY A 182 -7.36 1.40 -3.29
CA GLY A 182 -8.54 2.25 -3.39
C GLY A 182 -9.44 2.16 -2.18
N ARG A 183 -10.75 2.30 -2.41
CA ARG A 183 -11.76 2.24 -1.34
C ARG A 183 -11.74 0.90 -0.62
N HIS A 184 -12.25 0.91 0.61
CA HIS A 184 -12.51 -0.32 1.34
C HIS A 184 -13.48 -1.23 0.55
N LEU A 185 -13.04 -2.47 0.29
CA LEU A 185 -13.91 -3.48 -0.31
C LEU A 185 -15.04 -3.83 0.67
N THR A 186 -16.26 -3.96 0.14
CA THR A 186 -17.49 -3.99 0.94
C THR A 186 -17.49 -5.09 1.98
N VAL A 187 -17.65 -4.73 3.26
CA VAL A 187 -18.05 -5.67 4.33
C VAL A 187 -19.56 -5.48 4.51
N ILE A 188 -20.34 -6.56 4.46
CA ILE A 188 -21.72 -6.47 4.93
C ILE A 188 -21.62 -6.26 6.44
N THR A 189 -21.88 -5.05 6.91
CA THR A 189 -22.30 -4.83 8.28
C THR A 189 -23.71 -5.40 8.38
N SER A 190 -23.85 -6.56 9.03
CA SER A 190 -25.16 -7.05 9.46
C SER A 190 -25.75 -6.00 10.40
N THR A 191 -26.85 -5.41 9.97
CA THR A 191 -27.73 -4.60 10.83
C THR A 191 -28.45 -5.52 11.78
#